data_2ab2d9fb91b6184439bd71559095a598
#
_entry.id   2ab2d9fb91b6184439bd71559095a598
#
_cell.length_a   1.000
_cell.length_b   1.000
_cell.length_c   1.000
_cell.angle_alpha   90.00
_cell.angle_beta   90.00
_cell.angle_gamma   90.00
#
_symmetry.space_group_name_H-M   'P 1'
#
loop_
_entity.id
_entity.type
_entity.pdbx_description
1 polymer ?
#
loop_
_entity_poly.entity_id
_entity_poly.type
_entity_poly.pdbx_seq_one_letter_code
_entity_poly.pdbx_strand_id
1 'polypeptide(L)'
;VKRSGRLIVALVAGLPLLSVAPAAAVVPPAVDATLLPRPAPPAPVIPTEQRQPCYQSAVGLTGAAGSPVNLDAVWPLSRGEGQKIAVIDTGVARHRLLPRLIGGGDYVSHGDGTADCDGHGTIVAGIAAAAPSAGFSGVAPDAAILSIRQSSNKFAADGGATGVGDLETLAMAVRTAADLGATVINISSPACVPATEAPDDRALGAALSYAVDVRNVVVVVAAGNVGAGCTQQDGPVGPPGEPDWNSVRSVSSPAWYDDLVLCVGSVGSSGAASVFSLAGPWVDVAAPGENLVSLHPDGEQLIRTVGREAPISGTSYAAPVVAGIAALVRSRFPQLSAREVMRRIEDTARPPADRWNPYVGHGVVDALAAVSDSTTPPASAPTAPVSVAPTVPVPIDPLPRRIAF
;
A
#
# COMPACT_ATOMS: atom_id res chain seq x y z
N VAL A 1 89.84 20.17 1.08
CA VAL A 1 88.80 19.30 0.63
C VAL A 1 87.53 19.76 1.31
N LYS A 2 86.61 20.48 0.59
CA LYS A 2 85.27 20.90 1.10
C LYS A 2 84.23 19.85 0.76
N ARG A 3 83.58 19.31 1.76
CA ARG A 3 82.41 18.43 1.59
C ARG A 3 81.12 19.28 1.70
N SER A 4 80.37 19.40 0.61
CA SER A 4 79.09 20.05 0.58
C SER A 4 77.98 18.99 0.99
N GLY A 5 77.37 19.18 2.15
CA GLY A 5 76.18 18.41 2.56
C GLY A 5 74.92 18.93 1.81
N ARG A 6 74.25 18.06 1.09
CA ARG A 6 72.92 18.32 0.51
C ARG A 6 71.88 18.03 1.54
N LEU A 7 71.12 19.01 1.97
CA LEU A 7 69.92 18.87 2.77
C LEU A 7 68.78 18.44 1.85
N ILE A 8 68.22 17.27 2.08
CA ILE A 8 66.99 16.80 1.42
C ILE A 8 65.84 17.22 2.33
N VAL A 9 65.04 18.21 1.87
CA VAL A 9 63.77 18.57 2.53
C VAL A 9 62.70 17.66 1.96
N ALA A 10 62.21 16.73 2.78
CA ALA A 10 61.05 15.90 2.43
C ALA A 10 59.77 16.73 2.63
N LEU A 11 59.12 17.10 1.55
CA LEU A 11 57.81 17.74 1.55
C LEU A 11 56.76 16.65 1.82
N VAL A 12 56.22 16.57 3.02
CA VAL A 12 55.06 15.69 3.34
C VAL A 12 53.81 16.45 2.86
N ALA A 13 53.29 16.09 1.68
CA ALA A 13 52.00 16.55 1.20
C ALA A 13 50.90 15.87 2.03
N GLY A 14 50.33 16.58 2.99
CA GLY A 14 49.14 16.17 3.72
C GLY A 14 47.94 16.15 2.75
N LEU A 15 47.47 14.98 2.37
CA LEU A 15 46.15 14.85 1.73
C LEU A 15 45.06 15.25 2.77
N PRO A 16 44.14 16.16 2.42
CA PRO A 16 43.00 16.41 3.27
C PRO A 16 42.13 15.13 3.28
N LEU A 17 41.94 14.53 4.43
CA LEU A 17 40.93 13.54 4.67
C LEU A 17 39.57 14.25 4.49
N LEU A 18 38.96 14.09 3.31
CA LEU A 18 37.56 14.43 3.10
C LEU A 18 36.77 13.52 4.00
N SER A 19 36.33 14.03 5.15
CA SER A 19 35.32 13.38 5.98
C SER A 19 34.00 13.35 5.16
N VAL A 20 33.70 12.21 4.60
CA VAL A 20 32.36 11.96 4.05
C VAL A 20 31.43 11.99 5.26
N ALA A 21 30.63 13.04 5.37
CA ALA A 21 29.54 13.06 6.36
C ALA A 21 28.66 11.83 6.12
N PRO A 22 28.28 11.07 7.16
CA PRO A 22 27.32 9.99 6.98
C PRO A 22 26.05 10.58 6.37
N ALA A 23 25.51 9.91 5.35
CA ALA A 23 24.20 10.28 4.81
C ALA A 23 23.21 10.24 5.98
N ALA A 24 22.46 11.34 6.17
CA ALA A 24 21.42 11.35 7.18
C ALA A 24 20.34 10.32 6.79
N ALA A 25 19.87 9.54 7.77
CA ALA A 25 18.77 8.63 7.55
C ALA A 25 17.54 9.37 7.01
N VAL A 26 16.91 8.82 5.99
CA VAL A 26 15.65 9.35 5.45
C VAL A 26 14.55 8.77 6.31
N VAL A 27 13.90 9.62 7.10
CA VAL A 27 12.82 9.24 8.03
C VAL A 27 11.58 10.11 7.75
N PRO A 28 10.37 9.60 8.02
CA PRO A 28 9.16 10.41 7.89
C PRO A 28 9.24 11.64 8.80
N PRO A 29 8.57 12.74 8.43
CA PRO A 29 8.44 13.90 9.31
C PRO A 29 7.80 13.53 10.65
N ALA A 30 8.23 14.16 11.74
CA ALA A 30 7.59 13.99 13.03
C ALA A 30 6.10 14.39 12.98
N VAL A 31 5.25 13.61 13.64
CA VAL A 31 3.82 13.87 13.69
C VAL A 31 3.56 15.18 14.44
N ASP A 32 2.85 16.09 13.80
CA ASP A 32 2.37 17.34 14.38
C ASP A 32 0.83 17.37 14.34
N ALA A 33 0.20 17.07 15.46
CA ALA A 33 -1.25 17.01 15.58
C ALA A 33 -1.96 18.35 15.26
N THR A 34 -1.25 19.49 15.27
CA THR A 34 -1.82 20.80 14.91
C THR A 34 -2.09 20.92 13.40
N LEU A 35 -1.46 20.05 12.59
CA LEU A 35 -1.64 19.98 11.14
C LEU A 35 -2.78 19.05 10.71
N LEU A 36 -3.50 18.45 11.66
CA LEU A 36 -4.64 17.61 11.35
C LEU A 36 -5.67 18.40 10.52
N PRO A 37 -6.06 17.93 9.32
CA PRO A 37 -7.07 18.60 8.50
C PRO A 37 -8.37 18.87 9.31
N ARG A 38 -9.00 20.01 9.12
CA ARG A 38 -10.28 20.30 9.78
C ARG A 38 -11.38 19.40 9.19
N PRO A 39 -12.38 18.99 10.00
CA PRO A 39 -13.55 18.29 9.49
C PRO A 39 -14.25 19.16 8.44
N ALA A 40 -14.45 18.62 7.27
CA ALA A 40 -15.19 19.27 6.18
C ALA A 40 -15.93 18.21 5.35
N PRO A 41 -17.07 18.55 4.73
CA PRO A 41 -17.67 17.67 3.72
C PRO A 41 -16.67 17.38 2.60
N PRO A 42 -16.54 16.12 2.14
CA PRO A 42 -15.71 15.78 1.00
C PRO A 42 -16.10 16.56 -0.24
N ALA A 43 -15.15 17.25 -0.83
CA ALA A 43 -15.32 18.00 -2.07
C ALA A 43 -13.96 18.20 -2.75
N PRO A 44 -13.92 18.39 -4.08
CA PRO A 44 -12.69 18.77 -4.78
C PRO A 44 -12.15 20.08 -4.23
N VAL A 45 -10.85 20.14 -3.96
CA VAL A 45 -10.17 21.38 -3.53
C VAL A 45 -10.17 22.44 -4.64
N ILE A 46 -10.06 21.97 -5.88
CA ILE A 46 -10.19 22.78 -7.10
C ILE A 46 -11.16 22.09 -8.07
N PRO A 47 -11.94 22.84 -8.86
CA PRO A 47 -12.82 22.25 -9.87
C PRO A 47 -12.06 21.32 -10.82
N THR A 48 -12.66 20.19 -11.13
CA THR A 48 -12.10 19.20 -12.05
C THR A 48 -13.09 18.85 -13.14
N GLU A 49 -12.57 18.38 -14.26
CA GLU A 49 -13.38 17.88 -15.39
C GLU A 49 -12.85 16.53 -15.84
N GLN A 50 -13.76 15.67 -16.28
CA GLN A 50 -13.38 14.42 -16.92
C GLN A 50 -12.78 14.69 -18.30
N ARG A 51 -11.52 14.25 -18.51
CA ARG A 51 -10.77 14.45 -19.77
C ARG A 51 -10.58 13.15 -20.55
N GLN A 52 -10.75 12.01 -19.93
CA GLN A 52 -10.63 10.70 -20.57
C GLN A 52 -11.89 9.86 -20.31
N PRO A 53 -12.27 8.98 -21.26
CA PRO A 53 -13.38 8.05 -21.03
C PRO A 53 -13.08 7.14 -19.83
N CYS A 54 -14.14 6.80 -19.11
CA CYS A 54 -14.01 5.82 -18.03
C CYS A 54 -13.52 4.47 -18.57
N TYR A 55 -12.91 3.69 -17.68
CA TYR A 55 -12.41 2.38 -17.97
C TYR A 55 -13.52 1.50 -18.59
N GLN A 56 -13.20 0.88 -19.71
CA GLN A 56 -14.04 -0.09 -20.39
C GLN A 56 -13.19 -1.33 -20.65
N SER A 57 -13.53 -2.44 -20.02
CA SER A 57 -12.92 -3.74 -20.35
C SER A 57 -13.82 -4.45 -21.36
N ALA A 58 -13.20 -5.11 -22.32
CA ALA A 58 -13.92 -5.84 -23.36
C ALA A 58 -14.41 -7.23 -22.88
N VAL A 59 -13.92 -7.77 -21.77
CA VAL A 59 -14.16 -9.19 -21.41
C VAL A 59 -14.36 -9.34 -19.91
N GLY A 60 -15.59 -9.53 -19.51
CA GLY A 60 -15.92 -10.07 -18.19
C GLY A 60 -15.64 -11.58 -18.13
N LEU A 61 -15.24 -12.08 -16.98
CA LEU A 61 -15.01 -13.50 -16.76
C LEU A 61 -16.30 -14.20 -16.37
N THR A 62 -16.54 -15.34 -17.02
CA THR A 62 -17.51 -16.36 -16.59
C THR A 62 -16.72 -17.58 -16.13
N GLY A 63 -16.61 -17.83 -14.83
CA GLY A 63 -15.95 -19.03 -14.31
C GLY A 63 -15.36 -18.88 -12.92
N ALA A 64 -14.92 -19.99 -12.33
CA ALA A 64 -14.32 -20.04 -11.01
C ALA A 64 -12.96 -19.31 -10.98
N ALA A 65 -12.76 -18.46 -10.01
CA ALA A 65 -11.61 -17.54 -9.92
C ALA A 65 -10.97 -17.52 -8.53
N GLY A 66 -11.24 -18.36 -7.62
CA GLY A 66 -10.57 -18.45 -6.31
C GLY A 66 -10.53 -17.14 -5.48
N SER A 67 -10.27 -17.27 -4.20
CA SER A 67 -9.86 -16.15 -3.33
C SER A 67 -8.33 -16.00 -3.40
N PRO A 68 -7.77 -14.81 -3.19
CA PRO A 68 -6.31 -14.61 -3.13
C PRO A 68 -5.63 -15.42 -2.01
N VAL A 69 -6.37 -15.81 -0.97
CA VAL A 69 -5.91 -16.64 0.14
C VAL A 69 -6.91 -17.76 0.41
N ASN A 70 -6.44 -18.85 1.04
CA ASN A 70 -7.35 -19.94 1.46
C ASN A 70 -8.16 -19.50 2.69
N LEU A 71 -9.47 -19.41 2.53
CA LEU A 71 -10.42 -18.93 3.52
C LEU A 71 -11.31 -20.01 4.13
N ASP A 72 -11.21 -21.26 3.67
CA ASP A 72 -12.10 -22.35 4.12
C ASP A 72 -12.04 -22.59 5.64
N ALA A 73 -10.83 -22.55 6.20
CA ALA A 73 -10.61 -22.68 7.65
C ALA A 73 -10.76 -21.35 8.41
N VAL A 74 -10.73 -20.22 7.73
CA VAL A 74 -10.78 -18.87 8.31
C VAL A 74 -12.24 -18.44 8.59
N TRP A 75 -13.13 -18.63 7.63
CA TRP A 75 -14.50 -18.15 7.72
C TRP A 75 -15.37 -18.78 8.81
N PRO A 76 -15.15 -20.03 9.25
CA PRO A 76 -15.79 -20.54 10.47
C PRO A 76 -15.44 -19.73 11.74
N LEU A 77 -14.29 -19.04 11.77
CA LEU A 77 -13.83 -18.22 12.90
C LEU A 77 -14.22 -16.76 12.76
N SER A 78 -14.15 -16.20 11.56
CA SER A 78 -14.47 -14.79 11.29
C SER A 78 -14.74 -14.56 9.79
N ARG A 79 -15.71 -13.69 9.48
CA ARG A 79 -16.04 -13.22 8.12
C ARG A 79 -15.97 -11.70 8.00
N GLY A 80 -15.53 -11.00 9.08
CA GLY A 80 -15.43 -9.54 9.11
C GLY A 80 -16.73 -8.84 9.47
N GLU A 81 -17.70 -9.52 10.05
CA GLU A 81 -18.99 -8.95 10.46
C GLU A 81 -18.77 -7.77 11.42
N GLY A 82 -19.57 -6.68 11.25
CA GLY A 82 -19.49 -5.46 12.03
C GLY A 82 -18.32 -4.54 11.68
N GLN A 83 -17.45 -4.96 10.77
CA GLN A 83 -16.31 -4.12 10.35
C GLN A 83 -16.65 -3.27 9.13
N LYS A 84 -15.97 -2.11 9.03
CA LYS A 84 -16.09 -1.17 7.92
C LYS A 84 -14.70 -0.88 7.36
N ILE A 85 -14.44 -1.33 6.14
CA ILE A 85 -13.20 -1.08 5.42
C ILE A 85 -13.40 0.16 4.55
N ALA A 86 -12.72 1.26 4.87
CA ALA A 86 -12.66 2.42 3.99
C ALA A 86 -11.66 2.15 2.86
N VAL A 87 -12.10 2.25 1.63
CA VAL A 87 -11.26 2.21 0.43
C VAL A 87 -11.08 3.66 -0.03
N ILE A 88 -9.88 4.20 0.23
CA ILE A 88 -9.48 5.54 -0.23
C ILE A 88 -8.73 5.33 -1.55
N ASP A 89 -9.39 5.60 -2.68
CA ASP A 89 -8.94 5.18 -4.00
C ASP A 89 -9.63 6.01 -5.11
N THR A 90 -9.81 5.43 -6.29
CA THR A 90 -10.51 6.05 -7.44
C THR A 90 -12.03 6.04 -7.35
N GLY A 91 -12.58 5.64 -6.20
CA GLY A 91 -13.98 5.33 -5.97
C GLY A 91 -14.26 3.83 -6.00
N VAL A 92 -15.49 3.43 -5.68
CA VAL A 92 -15.94 2.04 -5.80
C VAL A 92 -17.29 2.01 -6.49
N ALA A 93 -17.35 1.44 -7.68
CA ALA A 93 -18.61 1.28 -8.41
C ALA A 93 -19.57 0.33 -7.66
N ARG A 94 -20.87 0.63 -7.74
CA ARG A 94 -21.90 -0.26 -7.21
C ARG A 94 -21.83 -1.60 -7.93
N HIS A 95 -21.71 -2.66 -7.16
CA HIS A 95 -21.58 -4.01 -7.69
C HIS A 95 -22.46 -4.99 -6.89
N ARG A 96 -23.10 -5.97 -7.58
CA ARG A 96 -23.97 -6.95 -6.91
C ARG A 96 -23.28 -7.75 -5.80
N LEU A 97 -21.96 -7.91 -5.88
CA LEU A 97 -21.15 -8.57 -4.86
C LEU A 97 -20.61 -7.63 -3.76
N LEU A 98 -21.02 -6.35 -3.77
CA LEU A 98 -20.74 -5.40 -2.69
C LEU A 98 -22.06 -4.87 -2.08
N PRO A 99 -22.88 -5.74 -1.48
CA PRO A 99 -24.21 -5.36 -0.99
C PRO A 99 -24.16 -4.37 0.19
N ARG A 100 -23.00 -4.20 0.84
CA ARG A 100 -22.77 -3.29 1.97
C ARG A 100 -21.88 -2.12 1.57
N LEU A 101 -21.97 -1.63 0.33
CA LEU A 101 -21.25 -0.46 -0.13
C LEU A 101 -21.92 0.82 0.39
N ILE A 102 -21.11 1.68 1.01
CA ILE A 102 -21.49 2.97 1.61
C ILE A 102 -20.69 4.06 0.91
N GLY A 103 -21.34 5.14 0.50
CA GLY A 103 -20.64 6.34 0.01
C GLY A 103 -20.03 7.10 1.17
N GLY A 104 -18.74 7.48 1.04
CA GLY A 104 -17.96 8.21 2.03
C GLY A 104 -17.51 9.60 1.55
N GLY A 105 -17.73 9.89 0.26
CA GLY A 105 -17.44 11.20 -0.32
C GLY A 105 -16.51 11.17 -1.53
N ASP A 106 -16.42 12.30 -2.20
CA ASP A 106 -15.70 12.46 -3.47
C ASP A 106 -14.85 13.74 -3.44
N TYR A 107 -13.52 13.57 -3.50
CA TYR A 107 -12.54 14.66 -3.60
C TYR A 107 -12.10 14.92 -5.05
N VAL A 108 -12.65 14.15 -6.01
CA VAL A 108 -12.35 14.28 -7.44
C VAL A 108 -13.44 15.10 -8.14
N SER A 109 -14.70 14.85 -7.79
CA SER A 109 -15.85 15.57 -8.38
C SER A 109 -17.01 15.69 -7.39
N HIS A 110 -18.22 15.90 -7.87
CA HIS A 110 -19.41 16.01 -7.05
C HIS A 110 -20.13 14.65 -6.97
N GLY A 111 -19.83 13.88 -5.93
CA GLY A 111 -20.41 12.56 -5.76
C GLY A 111 -20.32 12.06 -4.32
N ASP A 112 -20.74 10.82 -4.12
CA ASP A 112 -20.67 10.13 -2.83
C ASP A 112 -19.50 9.15 -2.74
N GLY A 113 -18.63 9.10 -3.76
CA GLY A 113 -17.53 8.15 -3.86
C GLY A 113 -17.90 6.81 -4.50
N THR A 114 -19.19 6.56 -4.83
CA THR A 114 -19.63 5.29 -5.43
C THR A 114 -19.59 5.29 -6.95
N ALA A 115 -18.86 6.23 -7.55
CA ALA A 115 -18.52 6.25 -8.97
C ALA A 115 -17.03 6.00 -9.14
N ASP A 116 -16.67 5.00 -9.96
CA ASP A 116 -15.29 4.62 -10.23
C ASP A 116 -15.03 4.62 -11.75
N CYS A 117 -14.50 5.73 -12.23
CA CYS A 117 -14.19 5.91 -13.65
C CYS A 117 -12.88 5.20 -14.07
N ASP A 118 -12.01 4.95 -13.13
CA ASP A 118 -10.70 4.32 -13.34
C ASP A 118 -10.76 2.79 -13.19
N GLY A 119 -11.70 2.27 -12.38
CA GLY A 119 -11.91 0.84 -12.10
C GLY A 119 -11.01 0.27 -11.00
N HIS A 120 -9.97 1.01 -10.56
CA HIS A 120 -8.99 0.51 -9.61
C HIS A 120 -9.58 0.29 -8.22
N GLY A 121 -10.30 1.25 -7.67
CA GLY A 121 -10.89 1.12 -6.33
C GLY A 121 -11.97 0.04 -6.25
N THR A 122 -12.70 -0.23 -7.35
CA THR A 122 -13.66 -1.34 -7.43
C THR A 122 -12.96 -2.70 -7.35
N ILE A 123 -11.82 -2.85 -8.04
CA ILE A 123 -10.97 -4.04 -7.96
C ILE A 123 -10.47 -4.23 -6.53
N VAL A 124 -9.94 -3.19 -5.91
CA VAL A 124 -9.46 -3.17 -4.53
C VAL A 124 -10.56 -3.58 -3.54
N ALA A 125 -11.74 -2.98 -3.64
CA ALA A 125 -12.88 -3.30 -2.78
C ALA A 125 -13.34 -4.76 -2.94
N GLY A 126 -13.30 -5.28 -4.17
CA GLY A 126 -13.64 -6.67 -4.46
C GLY A 126 -12.72 -7.68 -3.78
N ILE A 127 -11.40 -7.41 -3.81
CA ILE A 127 -10.40 -8.25 -3.12
C ILE A 127 -10.63 -8.20 -1.60
N ALA A 128 -10.90 -7.03 -1.05
CA ALA A 128 -11.10 -6.87 0.39
C ALA A 128 -12.39 -7.57 0.89
N ALA A 129 -13.54 -7.36 0.22
CA ALA A 129 -14.83 -7.69 0.84
C ALA A 129 -15.95 -8.12 -0.12
N ALA A 130 -15.65 -8.58 -1.34
CA ALA A 130 -16.72 -9.10 -2.20
C ALA A 130 -17.45 -10.28 -1.55
N ALA A 131 -18.77 -10.26 -1.62
CA ALA A 131 -19.60 -11.39 -1.21
C ALA A 131 -19.28 -12.65 -2.04
N PRO A 132 -19.38 -13.87 -1.48
CA PRO A 132 -19.11 -15.10 -2.21
C PRO A 132 -20.03 -15.27 -3.42
N SER A 133 -19.45 -15.68 -4.53
CA SER A 133 -20.12 -16.04 -5.76
C SER A 133 -19.44 -17.28 -6.35
N ALA A 134 -19.99 -17.90 -7.40
CA ALA A 134 -19.44 -19.12 -7.98
C ALA A 134 -17.92 -19.02 -8.26
N GLY A 135 -17.11 -19.51 -7.31
CA GLY A 135 -15.66 -19.58 -7.39
C GLY A 135 -14.89 -18.27 -7.16
N PHE A 136 -15.52 -17.22 -6.59
CA PHE A 136 -14.85 -15.96 -6.21
C PHE A 136 -15.42 -15.39 -4.90
N SER A 137 -14.55 -14.78 -4.10
CA SER A 137 -14.93 -13.97 -2.95
C SER A 137 -13.80 -13.01 -2.55
N GLY A 138 -14.16 -11.93 -1.87
CA GLY A 138 -13.21 -11.13 -1.10
C GLY A 138 -12.80 -11.84 0.19
N VAL A 139 -11.83 -11.27 0.89
CA VAL A 139 -11.27 -11.85 2.13
C VAL A 139 -12.26 -11.77 3.29
N ALA A 140 -12.91 -10.62 3.49
CA ALA A 140 -13.84 -10.34 4.58
C ALA A 140 -15.26 -10.03 4.03
N PRO A 141 -16.00 -11.05 3.54
CA PRO A 141 -17.22 -10.84 2.76
C PRO A 141 -18.38 -10.22 3.53
N ASP A 142 -18.34 -10.24 4.86
CA ASP A 142 -19.38 -9.67 5.71
C ASP A 142 -19.02 -8.26 6.24
N ALA A 143 -17.84 -7.73 5.92
CA ALA A 143 -17.49 -6.35 6.16
C ALA A 143 -18.23 -5.39 5.21
N ALA A 144 -18.49 -4.16 5.67
CA ALA A 144 -18.97 -3.09 4.81
C ALA A 144 -17.79 -2.38 4.12
N ILE A 145 -18.00 -1.91 2.90
CA ILE A 145 -17.06 -1.03 2.20
C ILE A 145 -17.54 0.41 2.31
N LEU A 146 -16.69 1.30 2.80
CA LEU A 146 -16.85 2.76 2.78
C LEU A 146 -16.00 3.30 1.62
N SER A 147 -16.60 3.75 0.56
CA SER A 147 -15.88 4.27 -0.61
C SER A 147 -15.59 5.75 -0.46
N ILE A 148 -14.31 6.13 -0.53
CA ILE A 148 -13.89 7.54 -0.62
C ILE A 148 -13.10 7.70 -1.91
N ARG A 149 -13.65 8.46 -2.85
CA ARG A 149 -12.97 8.77 -4.09
C ARG A 149 -12.00 9.92 -3.86
N GLN A 150 -10.70 9.61 -3.82
CA GLN A 150 -9.65 10.58 -3.53
C GLN A 150 -8.86 10.95 -4.78
N SER A 151 -8.80 10.06 -5.77
CA SER A 151 -7.97 10.25 -6.94
C SER A 151 -8.64 9.76 -8.23
N SER A 152 -8.13 10.20 -9.39
CA SER A 152 -8.51 9.68 -10.70
C SER A 152 -7.49 10.07 -11.76
N ASN A 153 -7.14 9.14 -12.64
CA ASN A 153 -6.35 9.39 -13.85
C ASN A 153 -7.21 9.86 -15.05
N LYS A 154 -8.53 9.93 -14.88
CA LYS A 154 -9.49 10.31 -15.94
C LYS A 154 -9.92 11.76 -15.85
N PHE A 155 -9.65 12.40 -14.71
CA PHE A 155 -10.01 13.78 -14.43
C PHE A 155 -8.77 14.68 -14.44
N ALA A 156 -8.96 15.95 -14.69
CA ALA A 156 -7.96 17.00 -14.59
C ALA A 156 -8.53 18.24 -13.92
N ALA A 157 -7.71 18.97 -13.21
CA ALA A 157 -7.99 20.34 -12.84
C ALA A 157 -8.03 21.24 -14.09
N ASP A 158 -8.72 22.36 -14.00
CA ASP A 158 -8.82 23.28 -15.14
C ASP A 158 -7.43 23.75 -15.61
N GLY A 159 -7.16 23.59 -16.91
CA GLY A 159 -5.86 23.88 -17.52
C GLY A 159 -4.73 22.89 -17.13
N GLY A 160 -5.00 21.86 -16.32
CA GLY A 160 -4.01 20.87 -15.87
C GLY A 160 -3.91 19.64 -16.78
N ALA A 161 -2.84 18.85 -16.55
CA ALA A 161 -2.73 17.49 -17.09
C ALA A 161 -3.73 16.56 -16.39
N THR A 162 -4.07 15.41 -17.01
CA THR A 162 -4.86 14.37 -16.35
C THR A 162 -4.14 13.80 -15.14
N GLY A 163 -4.88 13.51 -14.11
CA GLY A 163 -4.42 13.06 -12.80
C GLY A 163 -4.86 14.03 -11.71
N VAL A 164 -5.75 13.56 -10.84
CA VAL A 164 -6.25 14.28 -9.66
C VAL A 164 -5.98 13.42 -8.44
N GLY A 165 -5.64 14.06 -7.35
CA GLY A 165 -5.27 13.44 -6.09
C GLY A 165 -3.87 13.85 -5.68
N ASP A 166 -3.70 14.18 -4.41
CA ASP A 166 -2.44 14.58 -3.79
C ASP A 166 -2.42 14.17 -2.30
N LEU A 167 -1.32 14.45 -1.61
CA LEU A 167 -1.15 14.10 -0.21
C LEU A 167 -2.04 14.94 0.72
N GLU A 168 -2.45 16.15 0.33
CA GLU A 168 -3.36 16.98 1.10
C GLU A 168 -4.78 16.39 1.08
N THR A 169 -5.31 16.09 -0.09
CA THR A 169 -6.61 15.42 -0.24
C THR A 169 -6.60 14.03 0.37
N LEU A 170 -5.47 13.32 0.34
CA LEU A 170 -5.32 12.03 1.03
C LEU A 170 -5.41 12.20 2.56
N ALA A 171 -4.76 13.21 3.14
CA ALA A 171 -4.88 13.51 4.56
C ALA A 171 -6.34 13.83 4.97
N MET A 172 -7.06 14.60 4.14
CA MET A 172 -8.48 14.89 4.34
C MET A 172 -9.33 13.62 4.24
N ALA A 173 -9.05 12.74 3.29
CA ALA A 173 -9.77 11.48 3.08
C ALA A 173 -9.55 10.50 4.25
N VAL A 174 -8.31 10.39 4.77
CA VAL A 174 -8.00 9.59 5.98
C VAL A 174 -8.78 10.11 7.18
N ARG A 175 -8.79 11.44 7.42
CA ARG A 175 -9.59 12.06 8.46
C ARG A 175 -11.08 11.74 8.31
N THR A 176 -11.62 11.90 7.11
CA THR A 176 -13.03 11.62 6.80
C THR A 176 -13.37 10.14 7.03
N ALA A 177 -12.54 9.20 6.58
CA ALA A 177 -12.75 7.77 6.81
C ALA A 177 -12.86 7.46 8.30
N ALA A 178 -11.93 8.01 9.11
CA ALA A 178 -11.92 7.83 10.56
C ALA A 178 -13.15 8.43 11.24
N ASP A 179 -13.60 9.62 10.82
CA ASP A 179 -14.79 10.30 11.37
C ASP A 179 -16.10 9.59 10.95
N LEU A 180 -16.15 8.97 9.78
CA LEU A 180 -17.28 8.14 9.32
C LEU A 180 -17.28 6.73 9.97
N GLY A 181 -16.36 6.47 10.88
CA GLY A 181 -16.33 5.24 11.68
C GLY A 181 -15.80 4.03 10.90
N ALA A 182 -14.86 4.23 9.98
CA ALA A 182 -14.07 3.13 9.47
C ALA A 182 -13.36 2.41 10.62
N THR A 183 -13.25 1.10 10.54
CA THR A 183 -12.44 0.29 11.48
C THR A 183 -11.13 -0.15 10.85
N VAL A 184 -11.09 -0.18 9.52
CA VAL A 184 -9.91 -0.39 8.70
C VAL A 184 -9.91 0.64 7.58
N ILE A 185 -8.78 1.22 7.25
CA ILE A 185 -8.54 2.06 6.07
C ILE A 185 -7.58 1.30 5.15
N ASN A 186 -7.91 1.23 3.86
CA ASN A 186 -7.02 0.73 2.81
C ASN A 186 -6.62 1.87 1.88
N ILE A 187 -5.32 2.09 1.71
CA ILE A 187 -4.71 3.05 0.78
C ILE A 187 -3.84 2.27 -0.20
N SER A 188 -4.34 2.11 -1.42
CA SER A 188 -3.65 1.33 -2.46
C SER A 188 -2.83 2.17 -3.44
N SER A 189 -2.82 3.47 -3.28
CA SER A 189 -2.18 4.43 -4.19
C SER A 189 -1.15 5.31 -3.44
N PRO A 190 0.04 4.77 -3.10
CA PRO A 190 1.07 5.56 -2.45
C PRO A 190 1.73 6.53 -3.43
N ALA A 191 2.15 7.69 -2.92
CA ALA A 191 3.01 8.61 -3.64
C ALA A 191 4.48 8.16 -3.50
N CYS A 192 5.15 7.89 -4.62
CA CYS A 192 6.54 7.47 -4.62
C CYS A 192 7.43 8.51 -5.30
N VAL A 193 8.48 8.93 -4.61
CA VAL A 193 9.41 9.95 -5.07
C VAL A 193 10.85 9.60 -4.67
N PRO A 194 11.88 10.16 -5.36
CA PRO A 194 13.26 10.08 -4.88
C PRO A 194 13.36 10.63 -3.45
N ALA A 195 14.19 10.02 -2.61
CA ALA A 195 14.41 10.47 -1.23
C ALA A 195 14.88 11.91 -1.11
N THR A 196 15.58 12.42 -2.15
CA THR A 196 16.00 13.83 -2.25
C THR A 196 14.85 14.80 -2.54
N GLU A 197 13.69 14.29 -2.92
CA GLU A 197 12.47 15.03 -3.24
C GLU A 197 11.33 14.65 -2.26
N ALA A 198 11.69 14.17 -1.06
CA ALA A 198 10.72 13.74 -0.05
C ALA A 198 9.66 14.84 0.19
N PRO A 199 8.36 14.47 0.17
CA PRO A 199 7.29 15.46 0.25
C PRO A 199 7.11 15.99 1.68
N ASP A 200 6.58 17.21 1.80
CA ASP A 200 6.02 17.66 3.08
C ASP A 200 4.60 17.08 3.25
N ASP A 201 4.51 15.91 3.87
CA ASP A 201 3.26 15.18 4.11
C ASP A 201 2.85 15.16 5.58
N ARG A 202 3.29 16.15 6.37
CA ARG A 202 3.01 16.24 7.82
C ARG A 202 1.52 16.25 8.14
N ALA A 203 0.68 16.86 7.30
CA ALA A 203 -0.77 16.81 7.46
C ALA A 203 -1.32 15.38 7.34
N LEU A 204 -0.73 14.57 6.44
CA LEU A 204 -1.05 13.15 6.31
C LEU A 204 -0.59 12.38 7.55
N GLY A 205 0.63 12.62 8.04
CA GLY A 205 1.12 12.03 9.30
C GLY A 205 0.20 12.33 10.48
N ALA A 206 -0.30 13.58 10.59
CA ALA A 206 -1.29 13.95 11.61
C ALA A 206 -2.63 13.22 11.46
N ALA A 207 -3.11 13.03 10.21
CA ALA A 207 -4.34 12.30 9.94
C ALA A 207 -4.21 10.80 10.22
N LEU A 208 -3.06 10.20 9.91
CA LEU A 208 -2.76 8.80 10.25
C LEU A 208 -2.72 8.58 11.75
N SER A 209 -2.00 9.41 12.51
CA SER A 209 -1.97 9.35 13.98
C SER A 209 -3.37 9.52 14.56
N TYR A 210 -4.15 10.46 14.05
CA TYR A 210 -5.54 10.61 14.46
C TYR A 210 -6.38 9.34 14.21
N ALA A 211 -6.25 8.75 13.03
CA ALA A 211 -6.97 7.52 12.69
C ALA A 211 -6.58 6.36 13.63
N VAL A 212 -5.29 6.15 13.84
CA VAL A 212 -4.77 4.99 14.60
C VAL A 212 -4.94 5.22 16.12
N ASP A 213 -4.43 6.33 16.63
CA ASP A 213 -4.29 6.53 18.07
C ASP A 213 -5.54 7.15 18.74
N VAL A 214 -6.33 7.92 17.97
CA VAL A 214 -7.53 8.55 18.52
C VAL A 214 -8.80 7.80 18.15
N ARG A 215 -8.88 7.32 16.90
CA ARG A 215 -10.09 6.65 16.38
C ARG A 215 -9.99 5.12 16.36
N ASN A 216 -8.84 4.57 16.75
CA ASN A 216 -8.58 3.13 16.81
C ASN A 216 -8.82 2.42 15.47
N VAL A 217 -8.35 2.99 14.36
CA VAL A 217 -8.51 2.49 12.99
C VAL A 217 -7.21 1.84 12.53
N VAL A 218 -7.27 0.61 12.01
CA VAL A 218 -6.11 -0.02 11.36
C VAL A 218 -5.93 0.63 9.99
N VAL A 219 -4.73 1.10 9.68
CA VAL A 219 -4.41 1.68 8.37
C VAL A 219 -3.49 0.74 7.61
N VAL A 220 -3.95 0.24 6.47
CA VAL A 220 -3.20 -0.66 5.59
C VAL A 220 -2.83 0.08 4.32
N VAL A 221 -1.57 0.02 3.93
CA VAL A 221 -1.06 0.76 2.76
C VAL A 221 -0.25 -0.16 1.84
N ALA A 222 -0.28 0.12 0.55
CA ALA A 222 0.58 -0.56 -0.42
C ALA A 222 2.03 -0.05 -0.33
N ALA A 223 3.02 -0.93 -0.47
CA ALA A 223 4.43 -0.54 -0.43
C ALA A 223 4.86 0.34 -1.62
N GLY A 224 4.18 0.23 -2.74
CA GLY A 224 4.51 0.87 -4.01
C GLY A 224 5.05 -0.11 -5.04
N ASN A 225 5.03 0.31 -6.31
CA ASN A 225 5.51 -0.49 -7.43
C ASN A 225 6.71 0.18 -8.10
N VAL A 226 7.75 -0.60 -8.39
CA VAL A 226 8.92 -0.14 -9.14
C VAL A 226 8.51 0.30 -10.54
N GLY A 227 8.97 1.46 -10.96
CA GLY A 227 8.59 2.11 -12.22
C GLY A 227 7.97 3.49 -11.95
N ALA A 228 7.64 4.24 -12.99
CA ALA A 228 6.90 5.51 -12.93
C ALA A 228 7.36 6.51 -11.83
N GLY A 229 8.66 6.58 -11.54
CA GLY A 229 9.23 7.46 -10.50
C GLY A 229 9.67 6.73 -9.22
N CYS A 230 9.23 5.49 -9.01
CA CYS A 230 9.70 4.60 -7.96
C CYS A 230 10.95 3.82 -8.42
N THR A 231 12.10 4.16 -7.93
CA THR A 231 13.31 3.36 -8.13
C THR A 231 13.46 2.37 -7.00
N GLN A 232 13.80 1.11 -7.32
CA GLN A 232 14.07 0.11 -6.30
C GLN A 232 15.23 0.56 -5.39
N GLN A 233 15.13 0.21 -4.12
CA GLN A 233 16.25 0.39 -3.20
C GLN A 233 17.43 -0.47 -3.68
N ASP A 234 18.67 0.04 -3.57
CA ASP A 234 19.85 -0.71 -3.99
C ASP A 234 20.36 -1.62 -2.87
N GLY A 235 20.36 -2.93 -3.17
CA GLY A 235 21.04 -3.92 -2.36
C GLY A 235 20.36 -4.27 -1.03
N PRO A 236 20.99 -5.16 -0.27
CA PRO A 236 20.57 -5.46 1.10
C PRO A 236 20.76 -4.22 1.96
N VAL A 237 19.69 -3.76 2.52
CA VAL A 237 19.61 -2.55 3.32
C VAL A 237 19.79 -2.97 4.77
N GLY A 238 20.99 -2.76 5.32
CA GLY A 238 21.30 -3.06 6.72
C GLY A 238 21.76 -4.48 7.02
N PRO A 239 21.96 -4.77 8.31
CA PRO A 239 22.22 -6.13 8.78
C PRO A 239 21.03 -7.05 8.46
N PRO A 240 21.25 -8.35 8.20
CA PRO A 240 20.15 -9.28 7.99
C PRO A 240 19.15 -9.23 9.15
N GLY A 241 17.87 -9.08 8.83
CA GLY A 241 16.79 -9.10 9.81
C GLY A 241 16.42 -7.75 10.45
N GLU A 242 17.05 -6.64 10.07
CA GLU A 242 16.75 -5.32 10.62
C GLU A 242 16.49 -4.26 9.53
N PRO A 243 15.48 -3.36 9.69
CA PRO A 243 15.24 -2.24 8.79
C PRO A 243 16.41 -1.24 8.79
N ASP A 244 16.86 -0.80 7.59
CA ASP A 244 17.89 0.26 7.45
C ASP A 244 17.33 1.49 6.73
N TRP A 245 17.17 2.57 7.47
CA TRP A 245 16.71 3.84 6.96
C TRP A 245 17.81 4.71 6.33
N ASN A 246 19.10 4.30 6.43
CA ASN A 246 20.23 5.09 5.92
C ASN A 246 20.43 4.92 4.42
N SER A 247 19.92 3.84 3.82
CA SER A 247 20.12 3.51 2.41
C SER A 247 18.86 3.72 1.56
N VAL A 248 17.85 4.41 2.09
CA VAL A 248 16.61 4.73 1.38
C VAL A 248 16.90 5.67 0.21
N ARG A 249 16.48 5.26 -1.01
CA ARG A 249 16.61 6.05 -2.25
C ARG A 249 15.29 6.57 -2.76
N SER A 250 14.23 5.78 -2.62
CA SER A 250 12.86 6.19 -2.92
C SER A 250 12.03 6.15 -1.66
N VAL A 251 11.23 7.17 -1.45
CA VAL A 251 10.25 7.26 -0.36
C VAL A 251 8.88 6.90 -0.92
N SER A 252 8.12 6.12 -0.16
CA SER A 252 6.73 5.78 -0.44
C SER A 252 5.84 6.36 0.66
N SER A 253 5.10 7.43 0.38
CA SER A 253 4.14 8.01 1.32
C SER A 253 2.73 7.47 0.99
N PRO A 254 1.95 7.00 1.99
CA PRO A 254 2.18 7.07 3.44
C PRO A 254 2.93 5.88 4.04
N ALA A 255 3.45 4.94 3.24
CA ALA A 255 4.11 3.72 3.73
C ALA A 255 5.28 4.01 4.70
N TRP A 256 6.04 5.09 4.51
CA TRP A 256 7.16 5.44 5.38
C TRP A 256 6.79 5.88 6.81
N TYR A 257 5.49 6.11 7.10
CA TYR A 257 4.99 6.29 8.47
C TYR A 257 4.81 4.94 9.18
N ASP A 258 5.87 4.17 9.20
CA ASP A 258 5.99 2.79 9.68
C ASP A 258 5.25 2.51 11.01
N ASP A 259 5.43 3.39 12.00
CA ASP A 259 4.73 3.28 13.29
C ASP A 259 3.20 3.46 13.22
N LEU A 260 2.64 3.95 12.12
CA LEU A 260 1.23 4.33 12.00
C LEU A 260 0.46 3.50 10.99
N VAL A 261 1.15 2.75 10.13
CA VAL A 261 0.51 1.99 9.05
C VAL A 261 1.03 0.56 9.02
N LEU A 262 0.25 -0.35 8.46
CA LEU A 262 0.67 -1.70 8.10
C LEU A 262 0.96 -1.71 6.60
N CYS A 263 2.24 -1.64 6.24
CA CYS A 263 2.68 -1.57 4.87
C CYS A 263 2.80 -2.96 4.23
N VAL A 264 2.27 -3.11 3.02
CA VAL A 264 2.10 -4.40 2.35
C VAL A 264 2.89 -4.49 1.06
N GLY A 265 3.87 -5.39 1.05
CA GLY A 265 4.55 -5.85 -0.15
C GLY A 265 3.74 -6.88 -0.94
N SER A 266 4.15 -7.17 -2.17
CA SER A 266 3.51 -8.15 -3.04
C SER A 266 4.32 -9.42 -3.18
N VAL A 267 3.64 -10.58 -3.16
CA VAL A 267 4.22 -11.88 -3.50
C VAL A 267 3.42 -12.57 -4.61
N GLY A 268 4.12 -13.38 -5.39
CA GLY A 268 3.51 -14.28 -6.35
C GLY A 268 2.99 -15.57 -5.72
N SER A 269 2.46 -16.48 -6.53
CA SER A 269 1.89 -17.77 -6.08
C SER A 269 2.89 -18.71 -5.40
N SER A 270 4.19 -18.55 -5.64
CA SER A 270 5.25 -19.29 -4.95
C SER A 270 5.59 -18.75 -3.56
N GLY A 271 5.05 -17.58 -3.17
CA GLY A 271 5.44 -16.83 -1.97
C GLY A 271 6.72 -16.00 -2.14
N ALA A 272 7.33 -16.00 -3.32
CA ALA A 272 8.46 -15.12 -3.63
C ALA A 272 7.97 -13.68 -3.83
N ALA A 273 8.78 -12.70 -3.43
CA ALA A 273 8.50 -11.29 -3.64
C ALA A 273 8.31 -10.98 -5.13
N SER A 274 7.29 -10.21 -5.45
CA SER A 274 7.03 -9.75 -6.82
C SER A 274 8.13 -8.80 -7.27
N VAL A 275 8.58 -8.94 -8.51
CA VAL A 275 9.67 -8.13 -9.08
C VAL A 275 9.37 -6.63 -9.12
N PHE A 276 8.09 -6.29 -9.13
CA PHE A 276 7.64 -4.90 -9.10
C PHE A 276 7.45 -4.35 -7.68
N SER A 277 7.44 -5.20 -6.63
CA SER A 277 7.22 -4.73 -5.26
C SER A 277 8.37 -3.84 -4.82
N LEU A 278 8.07 -2.59 -4.43
CA LEU A 278 9.06 -1.68 -3.89
C LEU A 278 9.49 -2.19 -2.51
N ALA A 279 10.79 -2.44 -2.36
CA ALA A 279 11.38 -2.75 -1.08
C ALA A 279 11.57 -1.50 -0.23
N GLY A 280 11.58 -1.64 1.08
CA GLY A 280 11.87 -0.54 1.97
C GLY A 280 11.89 -0.96 3.44
N PRO A 281 12.49 -0.14 4.32
CA PRO A 281 12.51 -0.42 5.76
C PRO A 281 11.12 -0.39 6.41
N TRP A 282 10.14 0.17 5.73
CA TRP A 282 8.74 0.30 6.13
C TRP A 282 7.85 -0.89 5.73
N VAL A 283 8.40 -1.94 5.08
CA VAL A 283 7.55 -3.08 4.69
C VAL A 283 7.34 -3.99 5.90
N ASP A 284 6.10 -4.13 6.34
CA ASP A 284 5.73 -4.93 7.51
C ASP A 284 5.41 -6.37 7.15
N VAL A 285 4.58 -6.55 6.12
CA VAL A 285 4.15 -7.88 5.66
C VAL A 285 4.01 -7.91 4.14
N ALA A 286 3.80 -9.09 3.58
CA ALA A 286 3.45 -9.24 2.18
C ALA A 286 2.23 -10.13 2.00
N ALA A 287 1.51 -9.91 0.90
CA ALA A 287 0.34 -10.70 0.52
C ALA A 287 0.35 -11.01 -0.99
N PRO A 288 -0.44 -12.00 -1.45
CA PRO A 288 -0.62 -12.25 -2.87
C PRO A 288 -1.06 -11.00 -3.62
N GLY A 289 -0.30 -10.60 -4.64
CA GLY A 289 -0.57 -9.41 -5.45
C GLY A 289 -0.32 -9.62 -6.94
N GLU A 290 -0.33 -10.88 -7.43
CA GLU A 290 -0.12 -11.20 -8.85
C GLU A 290 -1.27 -12.06 -9.41
N ASN A 291 -1.64 -11.76 -10.65
CA ASN A 291 -2.62 -12.55 -11.43
C ASN A 291 -3.96 -12.73 -10.72
N LEU A 292 -4.42 -11.70 -10.02
CA LEU A 292 -5.64 -11.75 -9.24
C LEU A 292 -6.89 -11.67 -10.12
N VAL A 293 -8.01 -11.99 -9.49
CA VAL A 293 -9.36 -11.76 -10.03
C VAL A 293 -10.10 -10.87 -9.05
N SER A 294 -10.94 -9.99 -9.57
CA SER A 294 -11.79 -9.13 -8.75
C SER A 294 -13.03 -8.66 -9.50
N LEU A 295 -13.65 -7.60 -9.00
CA LEU A 295 -14.89 -7.03 -9.52
C LEU A 295 -14.62 -6.10 -10.72
N HIS A 296 -15.45 -6.22 -11.73
CA HIS A 296 -15.48 -5.27 -12.84
C HIS A 296 -16.34 -4.05 -12.46
N PRO A 297 -15.96 -2.82 -12.81
CA PRO A 297 -16.74 -1.61 -12.47
C PRO A 297 -18.08 -1.48 -13.19
N ASP A 298 -18.46 -2.45 -14.06
CA ASP A 298 -19.80 -2.51 -14.68
C ASP A 298 -20.92 -2.92 -13.71
N GLY A 299 -20.57 -3.35 -12.50
CA GLY A 299 -21.52 -3.73 -11.46
C GLY A 299 -21.89 -5.23 -11.43
N GLU A 300 -21.54 -6.01 -12.44
CA GLU A 300 -22.06 -7.38 -12.61
C GLU A 300 -20.97 -8.45 -12.73
N GLN A 301 -19.89 -8.15 -13.44
CA GLN A 301 -18.94 -9.15 -13.88
C GLN A 301 -17.68 -9.20 -12.99
N LEU A 302 -16.89 -10.26 -13.18
CA LEU A 302 -15.54 -10.35 -12.65
C LEU A 302 -14.52 -9.95 -13.71
N ILE A 303 -13.34 -9.53 -13.28
CA ILE A 303 -12.24 -9.11 -14.14
C ILE A 303 -10.92 -9.76 -13.68
N ARG A 304 -10.05 -10.06 -14.64
CA ARG A 304 -8.70 -10.64 -14.42
C ARG A 304 -7.60 -9.77 -15.00
N THR A 305 -7.93 -8.89 -15.91
CA THR A 305 -6.96 -8.05 -16.62
C THR A 305 -7.39 -6.59 -16.60
N VAL A 306 -6.43 -5.69 -16.63
CA VAL A 306 -6.62 -4.23 -16.68
C VAL A 306 -5.96 -3.65 -17.93
N GLY A 307 -6.40 -2.49 -18.39
CA GLY A 307 -5.84 -1.81 -19.56
C GLY A 307 -5.88 -2.68 -20.81
N ARG A 308 -4.71 -2.93 -21.41
CA ARG A 308 -4.55 -3.76 -22.62
C ARG A 308 -4.27 -5.23 -22.24
N GLU A 309 -5.16 -5.84 -21.45
CA GLU A 309 -5.05 -7.25 -21.05
C GLU A 309 -3.88 -7.55 -20.07
N ALA A 310 -3.35 -6.54 -19.37
CA ALA A 310 -2.37 -6.78 -18.30
C ALA A 310 -3.04 -7.50 -17.12
N PRO A 311 -2.43 -8.55 -16.55
CA PRO A 311 -2.96 -9.21 -15.36
C PRO A 311 -3.13 -8.22 -14.21
N ILE A 312 -4.17 -8.41 -13.37
CA ILE A 312 -4.31 -7.64 -12.12
C ILE A 312 -3.12 -8.00 -11.22
N SER A 313 -2.10 -7.13 -11.19
CA SER A 313 -0.88 -7.33 -10.43
C SER A 313 -0.35 -6.00 -9.91
N GLY A 314 0.04 -5.96 -8.63
CA GLY A 314 0.54 -4.76 -7.95
C GLY A 314 0.42 -4.86 -6.43
N THR A 315 1.23 -4.11 -5.70
CA THR A 315 1.10 -3.95 -4.25
C THR A 315 -0.26 -3.33 -3.89
N SER A 316 -0.85 -2.54 -4.80
CA SER A 316 -2.21 -2.00 -4.69
C SER A 316 -3.28 -3.07 -4.50
N TYR A 317 -3.02 -4.28 -4.98
CA TYR A 317 -3.94 -5.43 -4.87
C TYR A 317 -3.55 -6.41 -3.77
N ALA A 318 -2.32 -6.34 -3.26
CA ALA A 318 -1.88 -7.04 -2.06
C ALA A 318 -2.41 -6.36 -0.78
N ALA A 319 -2.41 -5.05 -0.72
CA ALA A 319 -2.91 -4.28 0.42
C ALA A 319 -4.36 -4.62 0.82
N PRO A 320 -5.35 -4.69 -0.09
CA PRO A 320 -6.72 -5.06 0.27
C PRO A 320 -6.88 -6.50 0.79
N VAL A 321 -5.97 -7.41 0.47
CA VAL A 321 -5.93 -8.74 1.11
C VAL A 321 -5.69 -8.58 2.61
N VAL A 322 -4.69 -7.76 2.98
CA VAL A 322 -4.34 -7.50 4.38
C VAL A 322 -5.42 -6.66 5.07
N ALA A 323 -6.03 -5.69 4.38
CA ALA A 323 -7.17 -4.93 4.92
C ALA A 323 -8.37 -5.85 5.25
N GLY A 324 -8.63 -6.84 4.39
CA GLY A 324 -9.61 -7.89 4.67
C GLY A 324 -9.23 -8.72 5.89
N ILE A 325 -7.97 -9.16 6.01
CA ILE A 325 -7.46 -9.90 7.18
C ILE A 325 -7.59 -9.06 8.45
N ALA A 326 -7.25 -7.78 8.40
CA ALA A 326 -7.43 -6.87 9.53
C ALA A 326 -8.90 -6.77 9.98
N ALA A 327 -9.84 -6.75 9.04
CA ALA A 327 -11.26 -6.80 9.35
C ALA A 327 -11.68 -8.15 9.97
N LEU A 328 -11.13 -9.26 9.49
CA LEU A 328 -11.36 -10.59 10.12
C LEU A 328 -10.85 -10.62 11.56
N VAL A 329 -9.64 -10.12 11.81
CA VAL A 329 -9.04 -10.06 13.16
C VAL A 329 -9.87 -9.16 14.08
N ARG A 330 -10.26 -7.97 13.64
CA ARG A 330 -11.09 -7.05 14.43
C ARG A 330 -12.47 -7.61 14.76
N SER A 331 -13.08 -8.34 13.85
CA SER A 331 -14.36 -9.02 14.08
C SER A 331 -14.21 -10.15 15.10
N ARG A 332 -13.12 -10.91 15.05
CA ARG A 332 -12.83 -12.03 15.97
C ARG A 332 -12.40 -11.55 17.36
N PHE A 333 -11.60 -10.45 17.41
CA PHE A 333 -10.99 -9.93 18.63
C PHE A 333 -11.31 -8.43 18.81
N PRO A 334 -12.56 -8.07 19.09
CA PRO A 334 -13.02 -6.66 19.11
C PRO A 334 -12.37 -5.82 20.22
N GLN A 335 -11.71 -6.46 21.19
CA GLN A 335 -10.97 -5.80 22.27
C GLN A 335 -9.60 -5.28 21.86
N LEU A 336 -9.03 -5.75 20.73
CA LEU A 336 -7.72 -5.33 20.30
C LEU A 336 -7.75 -3.89 19.76
N SER A 337 -6.75 -3.11 20.13
CA SER A 337 -6.48 -1.81 19.53
C SER A 337 -5.95 -1.97 18.10
N ALA A 338 -5.97 -0.88 17.33
CA ALA A 338 -5.45 -0.86 15.95
C ALA A 338 -3.99 -1.36 15.90
N ARG A 339 -3.14 -0.88 16.81
CA ARG A 339 -1.73 -1.29 16.90
C ARG A 339 -1.56 -2.77 17.27
N GLU A 340 -2.42 -3.30 18.14
CA GLU A 340 -2.40 -4.73 18.49
C GLU A 340 -2.87 -5.61 17.32
N VAL A 341 -3.82 -5.14 16.52
CA VAL A 341 -4.24 -5.84 15.29
C VAL A 341 -3.10 -5.87 14.27
N MET A 342 -2.40 -4.74 14.04
CA MET A 342 -1.25 -4.68 13.13
C MET A 342 -0.16 -5.64 13.58
N ARG A 343 0.31 -5.52 14.82
CA ARG A 343 1.31 -6.45 15.38
C ARG A 343 0.90 -7.91 15.31
N ARG A 344 -0.39 -8.23 15.56
CA ARG A 344 -0.87 -9.59 15.45
C ARG A 344 -0.72 -10.16 14.03
N ILE A 345 -0.99 -9.34 13.00
CA ILE A 345 -0.82 -9.74 11.61
C ILE A 345 0.67 -9.98 11.29
N GLU A 346 1.55 -9.13 11.80
CA GLU A 346 3.01 -9.28 11.69
C GLU A 346 3.50 -10.54 12.40
N ASP A 347 3.14 -10.72 13.67
CA ASP A 347 3.58 -11.84 14.53
C ASP A 347 3.09 -13.20 14.02
N THR A 348 1.98 -13.24 13.29
CA THR A 348 1.41 -14.48 12.74
C THR A 348 1.75 -14.70 11.27
N ALA A 349 2.45 -13.77 10.63
CA ALA A 349 2.95 -13.94 9.27
C ALA A 349 3.96 -15.09 9.19
N ARG A 350 4.07 -15.71 8.02
CA ARG A 350 5.07 -16.74 7.75
C ARG A 350 6.40 -16.08 7.45
N PRO A 351 7.38 -16.14 8.38
CA PRO A 351 8.57 -15.32 8.30
C PRO A 351 9.53 -15.79 7.20
N PRO A 352 10.30 -14.85 6.59
CA PRO A 352 11.46 -15.21 5.78
C PRO A 352 12.58 -15.83 6.64
N ALA A 353 13.64 -16.35 5.98
CA ALA A 353 14.76 -17.00 6.67
C ALA A 353 15.44 -16.10 7.71
N ASP A 354 15.57 -14.82 7.41
CA ASP A 354 16.19 -13.80 8.27
C ASP A 354 15.19 -13.13 9.23
N ARG A 355 13.98 -13.68 9.36
CA ARG A 355 12.86 -13.20 10.19
C ARG A 355 12.23 -11.89 9.70
N TRP A 356 12.97 -11.05 9.03
CA TRP A 356 12.52 -9.83 8.35
C TRP A 356 13.40 -9.57 7.11
N ASN A 357 12.83 -9.05 6.04
CA ASN A 357 13.57 -8.47 4.92
C ASN A 357 12.77 -7.35 4.24
N PRO A 358 13.41 -6.44 3.49
CA PRO A 358 12.77 -5.24 2.96
C PRO A 358 11.71 -5.51 1.86
N TYR A 359 11.52 -6.74 1.40
CA TYR A 359 10.54 -7.09 0.35
C TYR A 359 9.24 -7.66 0.91
N VAL A 360 9.32 -8.40 2.01
CA VAL A 360 8.18 -9.09 2.60
C VAL A 360 7.97 -8.78 4.09
N GLY A 361 8.81 -7.90 4.64
CA GLY A 361 8.74 -7.54 6.06
C GLY A 361 8.88 -8.75 6.98
N HIS A 362 7.99 -8.89 7.95
CA HIS A 362 7.88 -10.03 8.86
C HIS A 362 7.43 -11.32 8.16
N GLY A 363 6.98 -11.22 6.92
CA GLY A 363 6.66 -12.39 6.09
C GLY A 363 5.35 -12.30 5.33
N VAL A 364 4.98 -13.43 4.73
CA VAL A 364 3.71 -13.55 4.00
C VAL A 364 2.58 -13.79 5.00
N VAL A 365 1.52 -12.99 4.91
CA VAL A 365 0.37 -13.05 5.82
C VAL A 365 -0.25 -14.46 5.88
N ASP A 366 -0.65 -14.88 7.07
CA ASP A 366 -1.40 -16.10 7.32
C ASP A 366 -2.73 -15.76 7.98
N ALA A 367 -3.80 -15.74 7.18
CA ALA A 367 -5.12 -15.34 7.64
C ALA A 367 -5.67 -16.27 8.73
N LEU A 368 -5.37 -17.58 8.66
CA LEU A 368 -5.82 -18.53 9.67
C LEU A 368 -5.09 -18.33 11.00
N ALA A 369 -3.77 -18.17 10.96
CA ALA A 369 -3.00 -17.89 12.17
C ALA A 369 -3.43 -16.57 12.82
N ALA A 370 -3.70 -15.53 12.01
CA ALA A 370 -4.14 -14.22 12.50
C ALA A 370 -5.49 -14.27 13.24
N VAL A 371 -6.44 -15.14 12.86
CA VAL A 371 -7.75 -15.26 13.53
C VAL A 371 -7.84 -16.42 14.54
N SER A 372 -6.78 -17.24 14.68
CA SER A 372 -6.74 -18.35 15.63
C SER A 372 -6.47 -17.86 17.06
N ASP A 373 -6.94 -18.60 18.07
CA ASP A 373 -6.69 -18.25 19.49
C ASP A 373 -5.23 -18.46 19.91
N SER A 374 -4.46 -19.25 19.14
CA SER A 374 -3.03 -19.48 19.37
C SER A 374 -2.21 -18.34 18.79
N THR A 375 -1.31 -17.76 19.60
CA THR A 375 -0.29 -16.78 19.19
C THR A 375 1.04 -17.45 18.79
N THR A 376 1.08 -18.77 18.66
CA THR A 376 2.30 -19.48 18.24
C THR A 376 2.53 -19.20 16.74
N PRO A 377 3.64 -18.60 16.36
CA PRO A 377 3.97 -18.40 14.96
C PRO A 377 3.94 -19.72 14.19
N PRO A 378 3.43 -19.78 12.97
CA PRO A 378 3.51 -20.99 12.15
C PRO A 378 4.97 -21.38 11.94
N ALA A 379 5.24 -22.69 11.91
CA ALA A 379 6.58 -23.19 11.60
C ALA A 379 7.02 -22.61 10.25
N SER A 380 8.25 -22.10 10.20
CA SER A 380 8.84 -21.51 8.99
C SER A 380 8.64 -22.47 7.82
N ALA A 381 7.94 -22.03 6.78
CA ALA A 381 7.87 -22.79 5.54
C ALA A 381 9.29 -22.91 4.96
N PRO A 382 9.66 -24.02 4.32
CA PRO A 382 10.94 -24.11 3.65
C PRO A 382 10.99 -23.01 2.58
N THR A 383 11.80 -22.00 2.83
CA THR A 383 12.00 -20.87 1.92
C THR A 383 12.71 -21.36 0.68
N ALA A 384 12.03 -21.36 -0.45
CA ALA A 384 12.75 -21.31 -1.72
C ALA A 384 13.63 -20.03 -1.69
N PRO A 385 14.91 -20.10 -2.09
CA PRO A 385 15.78 -18.94 -2.08
C PRO A 385 15.14 -17.85 -2.92
N VAL A 386 15.07 -16.62 -2.37
CA VAL A 386 14.62 -15.44 -3.11
C VAL A 386 15.60 -15.23 -4.26
N SER A 387 15.26 -15.73 -5.44
CA SER A 387 16.02 -15.48 -6.65
C SER A 387 15.70 -14.05 -7.08
N VAL A 388 16.60 -13.12 -6.78
CA VAL A 388 16.55 -11.78 -7.37
C VAL A 388 16.90 -11.96 -8.85
N ALA A 389 15.88 -12.01 -9.71
CA ALA A 389 16.10 -12.01 -11.13
C ALA A 389 16.79 -10.69 -11.52
N PRO A 390 17.80 -10.72 -12.42
CA PRO A 390 18.43 -9.50 -12.90
C PRO A 390 17.36 -8.63 -13.56
N THR A 391 17.32 -7.35 -13.18
CA THR A 391 16.40 -6.35 -13.73
C THR A 391 16.58 -6.23 -15.23
N VAL A 392 15.62 -6.75 -15.99
CA VAL A 392 15.51 -6.42 -17.42
C VAL A 392 14.89 -5.02 -17.47
N PRO A 393 15.54 -4.02 -18.12
CA PRO A 393 14.94 -2.71 -18.26
C PRO A 393 13.63 -2.81 -19.04
N VAL A 394 12.51 -2.51 -18.39
CA VAL A 394 11.23 -2.31 -19.06
C VAL A 394 11.32 -0.98 -19.81
N PRO A 395 10.92 -0.92 -21.11
CA PRO A 395 10.91 0.32 -21.85
C PRO A 395 10.04 1.36 -21.13
N ILE A 396 10.64 2.51 -20.82
CA ILE A 396 9.98 3.64 -20.16
C ILE A 396 9.04 4.26 -21.19
N ASP A 397 7.73 4.17 -20.94
CA ASP A 397 6.74 4.99 -21.62
C ASP A 397 6.80 6.41 -21.02
N PRO A 398 7.08 7.47 -21.80
CA PRO A 398 7.25 8.80 -21.25
C PRO A 398 5.90 9.46 -20.93
N LEU A 399 5.23 9.03 -19.87
CA LEU A 399 4.09 9.73 -19.31
C LEU A 399 4.53 10.74 -18.24
N PRO A 400 3.88 11.91 -18.14
CA PRO A 400 4.37 13.03 -17.35
C PRO A 400 4.43 12.71 -15.86
N ARG A 401 5.52 13.21 -15.22
CA ARG A 401 5.86 13.11 -13.81
C ARG A 401 4.78 13.73 -12.92
N ARG A 402 3.73 13.01 -12.58
CA ARG A 402 2.80 13.33 -11.48
C ARG A 402 2.15 12.06 -11.01
N ILE A 403 2.42 11.71 -9.74
CA ILE A 403 1.80 10.65 -8.94
C ILE A 403 1.55 9.35 -9.73
N ALA A 404 2.44 8.39 -9.58
CA ALA A 404 2.24 7.05 -10.14
C ALA A 404 1.16 6.33 -9.33
N PHE A 405 0.00 6.21 -9.90
CA PHE A 405 -1.04 5.29 -9.44
C PHE A 405 -0.87 3.93 -10.10
#